data_d86baf14a8fa75b24776734dd8ba5891
#
_entry.id   d86baf14a8fa75b24776734dd8ba5891
#
_cell.length_a   1.000
_cell.length_b   1.000
_cell.length_c   1.000
_cell.angle_alpha   90.00
_cell.angle_beta   90.00
_cell.angle_gamma   90.00
#
_symmetry.space_group_name_H-M   'P 1'
#
loop_
_entity.id
_entity.type
_entity.pdbx_description
1 polymer ?
#
loop_
_entity_poly.entity_id
_entity_poly.type
_entity_poly.pdbx_seq_one_letter_code
_entity_poly.pdbx_strand_id
1 'polypeptide(L)'
;MSTATITWQSPSNIALIKYWGKHGNQLPNNASLSLTLNQAATTTSLSLKKKRKKAEIEVDFTFEGEKNEKFAEKIIHYLESIKNEFPYLTANKLVIESTNSFPHSAGIASSASSMSALALCILSQSMIADKKEYKPEEFYQKASYYARLGSGSAARSVFPDFSVWGKSTHIKAGNDKYAIQYPNKFNSDFNDLQDSILIV
;
A
#
# COMPACT_ATOMS: atom_id res chain seq x y z
N MET A 1 -26.65 5.90 -8.28
CA MET A 1 -26.27 6.13 -6.89
C MET A 1 -24.78 6.46 -6.90
N SER A 2 -24.38 7.60 -6.36
CA SER A 2 -22.95 7.92 -6.15
C SER A 2 -22.46 6.97 -5.05
N THR A 3 -21.46 6.16 -5.36
CA THR A 3 -20.78 5.34 -4.34
C THR A 3 -19.90 6.25 -3.50
N ALA A 4 -19.78 5.94 -2.21
CA ALA A 4 -18.89 6.67 -1.31
C ALA A 4 -17.46 6.70 -1.88
N THR A 5 -16.80 7.85 -1.78
CA THR A 5 -15.36 7.97 -2.06
C THR A 5 -14.60 7.57 -0.80
N ILE A 6 -13.69 6.65 -0.94
CA ILE A 6 -12.77 6.21 0.13
C ILE A 6 -11.43 6.88 -0.09
N THR A 7 -10.90 7.51 0.93
CA THR A 7 -9.58 8.16 0.86
C THR A 7 -8.69 7.64 1.98
N TRP A 8 -7.48 7.27 1.62
CA TRP A 8 -6.42 6.89 2.54
C TRP A 8 -5.13 7.64 2.26
N GLN A 9 -4.44 8.01 3.31
CA GLN A 9 -3.06 8.49 3.26
C GLN A 9 -2.14 7.41 3.81
N SER A 10 -1.04 7.15 3.12
CA SER A 10 -0.04 6.17 3.55
C SER A 10 1.36 6.76 3.44
N PRO A 11 2.19 6.64 4.49
CA PRO A 11 3.54 7.18 4.48
C PRO A 11 4.47 6.37 3.57
N SER A 12 5.49 7.02 3.04
CA SER A 12 6.66 6.30 2.55
C SER A 12 7.42 5.69 3.73
N ASN A 13 8.30 4.75 3.45
CA ASN A 13 9.13 4.15 4.48
C ASN A 13 10.59 4.04 4.02
N ILE A 14 11.51 4.18 4.98
CA ILE A 14 12.93 3.95 4.75
C ILE A 14 13.39 2.72 5.55
N ALA A 15 14.10 1.83 4.88
CA ALA A 15 14.56 0.59 5.50
C ALA A 15 15.92 0.81 6.18
N LEU A 16 15.98 0.60 7.49
CA LEU A 16 17.21 0.51 8.28
C LEU A 16 17.91 -0.83 8.04
N ILE A 17 17.11 -1.90 7.94
CA ILE A 17 17.58 -3.22 7.52
C ILE A 17 16.84 -3.55 6.23
N LYS A 18 17.57 -3.58 5.12
CA LYS A 18 16.99 -3.80 3.78
C LYS A 18 16.77 -5.29 3.53
N TYR A 19 15.72 -5.63 2.78
CA TYR A 19 15.60 -6.96 2.19
C TYR A 19 16.45 -7.02 0.92
N TRP A 20 17.15 -8.13 0.74
CA TRP A 20 18.04 -8.38 -0.40
C TRP A 20 17.39 -9.33 -1.39
N GLY A 21 16.68 -8.76 -2.35
CA GLY A 21 15.97 -9.53 -3.36
C GLY A 21 14.64 -10.10 -2.88
N LYS A 22 13.94 -10.67 -3.84
CA LYS A 22 12.60 -11.26 -3.67
C LYS A 22 12.52 -12.57 -4.45
N HIS A 23 11.66 -13.46 -3.99
CA HIS A 23 11.31 -14.70 -4.69
C HIS A 23 9.78 -14.86 -4.78
N GLY A 24 9.32 -15.78 -5.62
CA GLY A 24 7.90 -16.04 -5.80
C GLY A 24 7.11 -14.76 -6.07
N ASN A 25 5.92 -14.66 -5.49
CA ASN A 25 5.08 -13.49 -5.62
C ASN A 25 5.44 -12.41 -4.57
N GLN A 26 6.49 -11.65 -4.83
CA GLN A 26 6.97 -10.53 -3.98
C GLN A 26 7.35 -10.94 -2.53
N LEU A 27 7.79 -12.18 -2.29
CA LEU A 27 8.25 -12.60 -0.96
C LEU A 27 9.70 -12.18 -0.72
N PRO A 28 10.08 -11.73 0.49
CA PRO A 28 11.43 -11.25 0.76
C PRO A 28 12.40 -12.41 1.00
N ASN A 29 13.65 -12.26 0.56
CA ASN A 29 14.70 -13.26 0.84
C ASN A 29 15.23 -13.21 2.28
N ASN A 30 15.06 -12.08 2.96
CA ASN A 30 15.42 -11.89 4.37
C ASN A 30 14.49 -10.85 5.01
N ALA A 31 14.43 -10.87 6.34
CA ALA A 31 13.66 -9.88 7.09
C ALA A 31 14.22 -8.47 6.90
N SER A 32 13.31 -7.50 6.89
CA SER A 32 13.62 -6.08 6.81
C SER A 32 12.92 -5.30 7.92
N LEU A 33 13.59 -4.25 8.40
CA LEU A 33 13.07 -3.29 9.37
C LEU A 33 13.05 -1.92 8.70
N SER A 34 11.94 -1.21 8.79
CA SER A 34 11.83 0.17 8.29
C SER A 34 11.13 1.07 9.31
N LEU A 35 11.40 2.36 9.18
CA LEU A 35 10.60 3.42 9.80
C LEU A 35 9.78 4.13 8.72
N THR A 36 8.64 4.69 9.10
CA THR A 36 7.79 5.50 8.21
C THR A 36 8.21 6.96 8.27
N LEU A 37 8.11 7.63 7.12
CA LEU A 37 8.44 9.05 6.98
C LEU A 37 7.16 9.88 7.14
N ASN A 38 6.98 10.53 8.28
CA ASN A 38 5.74 11.24 8.63
C ASN A 38 5.37 12.36 7.64
N GLN A 39 6.36 13.00 7.02
CA GLN A 39 6.15 14.12 6.09
C GLN A 39 6.04 13.67 4.62
N ALA A 40 6.46 12.46 4.29
CA ALA A 40 6.46 11.91 2.95
C ALA A 40 5.36 10.85 2.81
N ALA A 41 4.19 11.26 2.31
CA ALA A 41 3.03 10.40 2.18
C ALA A 41 2.35 10.52 0.81
N THR A 42 1.66 9.46 0.41
CA THR A 42 0.75 9.45 -0.74
C THR A 42 -0.68 9.40 -0.24
N THR A 43 -1.52 10.29 -0.75
CA THR A 43 -2.97 10.27 -0.54
C THR A 43 -3.63 9.69 -1.78
N THR A 44 -4.44 8.65 -1.61
CA THR A 44 -5.19 8.02 -2.71
C THR A 44 -6.67 7.99 -2.38
N SER A 45 -7.49 8.39 -3.33
CA SER A 45 -8.95 8.31 -3.28
C SER A 45 -9.45 7.29 -4.30
N LEU A 46 -10.41 6.46 -3.89
CA LEU A 46 -11.08 5.47 -4.72
C LEU A 46 -12.58 5.67 -4.67
N SER A 47 -13.20 5.83 -5.82
CA SER A 47 -14.64 5.79 -5.99
C SER A 47 -15.05 4.82 -7.10
N LEU A 48 -16.29 4.33 -7.04
CA LEU A 48 -16.83 3.40 -8.02
C LEU A 48 -17.84 4.12 -8.90
N LYS A 49 -17.78 3.89 -10.21
CA LYS A 49 -18.79 4.32 -11.18
C LYS A 49 -19.43 3.11 -11.85
N LYS A 50 -20.67 3.26 -12.29
CA LYS A 50 -21.38 2.22 -13.03
C LYS A 50 -20.61 1.91 -14.32
N LYS A 51 -20.36 0.63 -14.54
CA LYS A 51 -19.67 0.12 -15.72
C LYS A 51 -20.67 -0.33 -16.78
N ARG A 52 -20.33 -0.13 -18.07
CA ARG A 52 -21.17 -0.56 -19.19
C ARG A 52 -20.92 -2.02 -19.59
N LYS A 53 -19.68 -2.49 -19.53
CA LYS A 53 -19.29 -3.87 -19.87
C LYS A 53 -18.77 -4.59 -18.62
N LYS A 54 -19.29 -5.78 -18.33
CA LYS A 54 -18.78 -6.65 -17.26
C LYS A 54 -17.64 -7.49 -17.83
N ALA A 55 -16.61 -7.73 -17.09
CA ALA A 55 -15.55 -8.73 -17.24
C ALA A 55 -14.11 -8.20 -17.18
N GLU A 56 -13.82 -6.99 -17.68
CA GLU A 56 -12.47 -6.42 -17.62
C GLU A 56 -12.35 -5.41 -16.48
N ILE A 57 -11.16 -5.22 -15.90
CA ILE A 57 -10.90 -4.14 -14.95
C ILE A 57 -10.82 -2.83 -15.72
N GLU A 58 -11.65 -1.85 -15.33
CA GLU A 58 -11.68 -0.53 -15.93
C GLU A 58 -11.26 0.51 -14.89
N VAL A 59 -10.17 1.22 -15.16
CA VAL A 59 -9.57 2.22 -14.27
C VAL A 59 -9.52 3.58 -14.98
N ASP A 60 -9.92 4.62 -14.28
CA ASP A 60 -9.68 6.02 -14.62
C ASP A 60 -8.73 6.56 -13.54
N PHE A 61 -7.47 6.75 -13.89
CA PHE A 61 -6.43 7.12 -12.95
C PHE A 61 -5.90 8.51 -13.25
N THR A 62 -5.80 9.33 -12.18
CA THR A 62 -5.10 10.62 -12.22
C THR A 62 -4.04 10.67 -11.11
N PHE A 63 -2.93 11.27 -11.45
CA PHE A 63 -1.85 11.57 -10.51
C PHE A 63 -1.56 13.08 -10.55
N GLU A 64 -1.61 13.75 -9.40
CA GLU A 64 -1.48 15.22 -9.29
C GLU A 64 -2.46 15.96 -10.21
N GLY A 65 -3.67 15.42 -10.40
CA GLY A 65 -4.70 16.00 -11.26
C GLY A 65 -4.59 15.66 -12.75
N GLU A 66 -3.49 15.05 -13.19
CA GLU A 66 -3.23 14.69 -14.59
C GLU A 66 -3.39 13.20 -14.85
N LYS A 67 -3.85 12.85 -16.05
CA LYS A 67 -3.92 11.44 -16.46
C LYS A 67 -2.52 10.86 -16.63
N ASN A 68 -2.34 9.64 -16.11
CA ASN A 68 -1.07 8.92 -16.24
C ASN A 68 -1.33 7.47 -16.65
N GLU A 69 -1.33 7.23 -17.96
CA GLU A 69 -1.62 5.93 -18.56
C GLU A 69 -0.64 4.83 -18.10
N LYS A 70 0.63 5.15 -18.01
CA LYS A 70 1.68 4.21 -17.60
C LYS A 70 1.48 3.73 -16.15
N PHE A 71 1.00 4.60 -15.26
CA PHE A 71 0.64 4.19 -13.90
C PHE A 71 -0.70 3.44 -13.89
N ALA A 72 -1.66 3.85 -14.71
CA ALA A 72 -2.94 3.15 -14.85
C ALA A 72 -2.74 1.68 -15.26
N GLU A 73 -1.86 1.41 -16.23
CA GLU A 73 -1.52 0.03 -16.65
C GLU A 73 -0.95 -0.81 -15.50
N LYS A 74 -0.03 -0.25 -14.70
CA LYS A 74 0.52 -0.94 -13.51
C LYS A 74 -0.56 -1.24 -12.47
N ILE A 75 -1.47 -0.29 -12.26
CA ILE A 75 -2.62 -0.46 -11.35
C ILE A 75 -3.54 -1.56 -11.89
N ILE A 76 -3.88 -1.56 -13.17
CA ILE A 76 -4.71 -2.59 -13.79
C ILE A 76 -4.07 -3.97 -13.61
N HIS A 77 -2.77 -4.11 -13.92
CA HIS A 77 -2.06 -5.37 -13.73
C HIS A 77 -2.10 -5.87 -12.27
N TYR A 78 -1.91 -4.96 -11.32
CA TYR A 78 -2.04 -5.28 -9.90
C TYR A 78 -3.46 -5.72 -9.54
N LEU A 79 -4.49 -4.98 -9.96
CA LEU A 79 -5.89 -5.29 -9.69
C LEU A 79 -6.32 -6.62 -10.31
N GLU A 80 -5.82 -6.94 -11.51
CA GLU A 80 -6.04 -8.24 -12.17
C GLU A 80 -5.52 -9.40 -11.31
N SER A 81 -4.39 -9.21 -10.60
CA SER A 81 -3.80 -10.24 -9.73
C SER A 81 -4.65 -10.54 -8.48
N ILE A 82 -5.54 -9.62 -8.08
CA ILE A 82 -6.36 -9.74 -6.86
C ILE A 82 -7.86 -9.75 -7.11
N LYS A 83 -8.32 -9.68 -8.36
CA LYS A 83 -9.74 -9.52 -8.71
C LYS A 83 -10.67 -10.61 -8.17
N ASN A 84 -10.15 -11.82 -8.01
CA ASN A 84 -10.95 -12.94 -7.48
C ASN A 84 -11.33 -12.75 -6.00
N GLU A 85 -10.53 -11.98 -5.26
CA GLU A 85 -10.78 -11.65 -3.85
C GLU A 85 -11.78 -10.51 -3.68
N PHE A 86 -11.93 -9.66 -4.72
CA PHE A 86 -12.72 -8.44 -4.72
C PHE A 86 -13.64 -8.35 -5.95
N PRO A 87 -14.81 -9.04 -5.94
CA PRO A 87 -15.72 -9.08 -7.10
C PRO A 87 -16.16 -7.72 -7.63
N TYR A 88 -16.22 -6.70 -6.76
CA TYR A 88 -16.60 -5.34 -7.14
C TYR A 88 -15.63 -4.69 -8.14
N LEU A 89 -14.36 -5.14 -8.20
CA LEU A 89 -13.34 -4.61 -9.12
C LEU A 89 -13.73 -4.85 -10.59
N THR A 90 -14.36 -5.98 -10.89
CA THR A 90 -14.84 -6.30 -12.24
C THR A 90 -16.26 -5.82 -12.51
N ALA A 91 -17.04 -5.55 -11.47
CA ALA A 91 -18.43 -5.09 -11.57
C ALA A 91 -18.55 -3.57 -11.80
N ASN A 92 -17.51 -2.80 -11.47
CA ASN A 92 -17.52 -1.35 -11.51
C ASN A 92 -16.32 -0.79 -12.29
N LYS A 93 -16.45 0.47 -12.78
CA LYS A 93 -15.31 1.28 -13.19
C LYS A 93 -14.74 1.94 -11.94
N LEU A 94 -13.43 1.81 -11.74
CA LEU A 94 -12.71 2.43 -10.64
C LEU A 94 -12.23 3.82 -11.07
N VAL A 95 -12.50 4.84 -10.27
CA VAL A 95 -11.92 6.16 -10.41
C VAL A 95 -10.96 6.34 -9.24
N ILE A 96 -9.68 6.49 -9.57
CA ILE A 96 -8.58 6.54 -8.62
C ILE A 96 -7.82 7.85 -8.83
N GLU A 97 -7.71 8.63 -7.77
CA GLU A 97 -6.95 9.89 -7.74
C GLU A 97 -5.85 9.75 -6.71
N SER A 98 -4.63 10.14 -7.05
CA SER A 98 -3.48 10.01 -6.16
C SER A 98 -2.61 11.26 -6.20
N THR A 99 -2.13 11.68 -5.02
CA THR A 99 -1.21 12.82 -4.86
C THR A 99 -0.12 12.46 -3.86
N ASN A 100 1.05 13.05 -4.00
CA ASN A 100 2.15 12.94 -3.05
C ASN A 100 2.36 14.26 -2.28
N SER A 101 2.80 14.15 -1.03
CA SER A 101 3.30 15.32 -0.28
C SER A 101 4.78 15.61 -0.56
N PHE A 102 5.40 14.89 -1.49
CA PHE A 102 6.82 14.98 -1.84
C PHE A 102 7.01 14.87 -3.36
N PRO A 103 8.13 15.38 -3.92
CA PRO A 103 8.37 15.34 -5.36
C PRO A 103 8.41 13.91 -5.91
N HIS A 104 7.71 13.69 -7.02
CA HIS A 104 7.76 12.41 -7.73
C HIS A 104 9.17 12.16 -8.30
N SER A 105 9.61 10.92 -8.30
CA SER A 105 10.94 10.49 -8.80
C SER A 105 12.16 10.98 -7.98
N ALA A 106 11.96 11.52 -6.80
CA ALA A 106 13.03 11.98 -5.90
C ALA A 106 13.69 10.85 -5.07
N GLY A 107 13.54 9.59 -5.44
CA GLY A 107 14.11 8.46 -4.69
C GLY A 107 13.36 8.08 -3.39
N ILE A 108 12.26 8.74 -3.07
CA ILE A 108 11.50 8.60 -1.80
C ILE A 108 10.50 7.43 -1.84
N ALA A 109 10.82 6.36 -2.53
CA ALA A 109 10.02 5.12 -2.56
C ALA A 109 8.50 5.33 -2.73
N SER A 110 8.07 6.24 -3.63
CA SER A 110 6.65 6.56 -3.90
C SER A 110 5.79 5.33 -4.23
N SER A 111 6.38 4.26 -4.78
CA SER A 111 5.67 3.01 -5.02
C SER A 111 5.24 2.30 -3.72
N ALA A 112 5.93 2.52 -2.61
CA ALA A 112 5.58 1.93 -1.33
C ALA A 112 4.33 2.61 -0.75
N SER A 113 4.33 3.93 -0.65
CA SER A 113 3.20 4.70 -0.12
C SER A 113 1.96 4.59 -1.02
N SER A 114 2.13 4.67 -2.35
CA SER A 114 0.99 4.62 -3.28
C SER A 114 0.29 3.25 -3.30
N MET A 115 1.04 2.14 -3.34
CA MET A 115 0.43 0.81 -3.30
C MET A 115 -0.16 0.48 -1.92
N SER A 116 0.41 1.02 -0.85
CA SER A 116 -0.18 0.91 0.49
C SER A 116 -1.51 1.66 0.58
N ALA A 117 -1.55 2.93 0.17
CA ALA A 117 -2.78 3.73 0.17
C ALA A 117 -3.87 3.09 -0.71
N LEU A 118 -3.49 2.58 -1.89
CA LEU A 118 -4.43 1.89 -2.79
C LEU A 118 -4.99 0.60 -2.16
N ALA A 119 -4.14 -0.21 -1.53
CA ALA A 119 -4.58 -1.45 -0.87
C ALA A 119 -5.56 -1.17 0.28
N LEU A 120 -5.30 -0.11 1.08
CA LEU A 120 -6.19 0.36 2.14
C LEU A 120 -7.54 0.82 1.55
N CYS A 121 -7.54 1.58 0.44
CA CYS A 121 -8.76 1.96 -0.26
C CYS A 121 -9.55 0.75 -0.76
N ILE A 122 -8.87 -0.25 -1.36
CA ILE A 122 -9.51 -1.46 -1.89
C ILE A 122 -10.19 -2.25 -0.77
N LEU A 123 -9.50 -2.46 0.35
CA LEU A 123 -10.09 -3.18 1.48
C LEU A 123 -11.27 -2.43 2.10
N SER A 124 -11.14 -1.11 2.31
CA SER A 124 -12.24 -0.30 2.83
C SER A 124 -13.45 -0.31 1.88
N GLN A 125 -13.20 -0.25 0.56
CA GLN A 125 -14.27 -0.34 -0.42
C GLN A 125 -14.97 -1.71 -0.41
N SER A 126 -14.23 -2.79 -0.14
CA SER A 126 -14.82 -4.14 -0.03
C SER A 126 -15.76 -4.28 1.17
N MET A 127 -15.51 -3.55 2.26
CA MET A 127 -16.41 -3.52 3.42
C MET A 127 -17.79 -2.95 3.03
N ILE A 128 -17.81 -2.00 2.09
CA ILE A 128 -19.06 -1.38 1.61
C ILE A 128 -19.68 -2.21 0.48
N ALA A 129 -18.90 -2.52 -0.56
CA ALA A 129 -19.40 -3.14 -1.78
C ALA A 129 -19.75 -4.63 -1.60
N ASP A 130 -18.92 -5.36 -0.87
CA ASP A 130 -19.06 -6.79 -0.64
C ASP A 130 -19.59 -7.12 0.77
N LYS A 131 -19.92 -6.08 1.57
CA LYS A 131 -20.40 -6.19 2.97
C LYS A 131 -19.48 -7.03 3.86
N LYS A 132 -18.17 -6.90 3.64
CA LYS A 132 -17.15 -7.57 4.45
C LYS A 132 -16.90 -6.79 5.73
N GLU A 133 -16.67 -7.51 6.82
CA GLU A 133 -16.27 -6.94 8.10
C GLU A 133 -14.91 -7.49 8.50
N TYR A 134 -14.05 -6.62 9.04
CA TYR A 134 -12.73 -6.98 9.53
C TYR A 134 -12.51 -6.39 10.94
N LYS A 135 -11.88 -7.14 11.81
CA LYS A 135 -11.28 -6.56 13.01
C LYS A 135 -10.10 -5.68 12.63
N PRO A 136 -9.75 -4.63 13.41
CA PRO A 136 -8.65 -3.74 13.06
C PRO A 136 -7.33 -4.45 12.72
N GLU A 137 -6.92 -5.42 13.52
CA GLU A 137 -5.69 -6.18 13.29
C GLU A 137 -5.76 -6.97 11.97
N GLU A 138 -6.89 -7.62 11.70
CA GLU A 138 -7.12 -8.37 10.46
C GLU A 138 -7.13 -7.44 9.25
N PHE A 139 -7.75 -6.26 9.37
CA PHE A 139 -7.79 -5.26 8.32
C PHE A 139 -6.39 -4.83 7.90
N TYR A 140 -5.56 -4.41 8.87
CA TYR A 140 -4.20 -3.94 8.56
C TYR A 140 -3.29 -5.07 8.08
N GLN A 141 -3.45 -6.28 8.60
CA GLN A 141 -2.72 -7.45 8.12
C GLN A 141 -3.06 -7.77 6.65
N LYS A 142 -4.35 -7.76 6.29
CA LYS A 142 -4.80 -7.92 4.89
C LYS A 142 -4.34 -6.77 4.01
N ALA A 143 -4.42 -5.53 4.48
CA ALA A 143 -3.92 -4.37 3.75
C ALA A 143 -2.43 -4.51 3.42
N SER A 144 -1.63 -4.92 4.40
CA SER A 144 -0.21 -5.18 4.22
C SER A 144 0.07 -6.32 3.22
N TYR A 145 -0.72 -7.39 3.28
CA TYR A 145 -0.63 -8.49 2.31
C TYR A 145 -0.90 -8.02 0.88
N TYR A 146 -2.00 -7.30 0.65
CA TYR A 146 -2.36 -6.81 -0.69
C TYR A 146 -1.41 -5.70 -1.16
N ALA A 147 -1.00 -4.79 -0.30
CA ALA A 147 0.00 -3.77 -0.63
C ALA A 147 1.31 -4.39 -1.14
N ARG A 148 1.78 -5.48 -0.49
CA ARG A 148 2.96 -6.24 -0.90
C ARG A 148 2.86 -6.78 -2.32
N LEU A 149 1.69 -7.24 -2.73
CA LEU A 149 1.49 -7.77 -4.09
C LEU A 149 1.71 -6.70 -5.17
N GLY A 150 1.38 -5.45 -4.87
CA GLY A 150 1.63 -4.32 -5.76
C GLY A 150 3.08 -3.82 -5.70
N SER A 151 3.66 -3.75 -4.51
CA SER A 151 5.06 -3.40 -4.27
C SER A 151 5.52 -4.00 -2.96
N GLY A 152 6.58 -4.80 -2.96
CA GLY A 152 7.05 -5.51 -1.75
C GLY A 152 7.24 -4.58 -0.54
N SER A 153 7.87 -3.42 -0.74
CA SER A 153 8.07 -2.43 0.32
C SER A 153 6.78 -1.81 0.86
N ALA A 154 5.70 -1.81 0.07
CA ALA A 154 4.41 -1.25 0.47
C ALA A 154 3.76 -1.98 1.65
N ALA A 155 4.12 -3.25 1.87
CA ALA A 155 3.67 -3.99 3.03
C ALA A 155 3.93 -3.24 4.35
N ARG A 156 5.05 -2.54 4.44
CA ARG A 156 5.50 -1.83 5.64
C ARG A 156 4.85 -0.45 5.79
N SER A 157 4.48 0.21 4.70
CA SER A 157 3.83 1.52 4.69
C SER A 157 2.38 1.51 5.22
N VAL A 158 1.85 0.35 5.53
CA VAL A 158 0.52 0.19 6.16
C VAL A 158 0.57 0.51 7.66
N PHE A 159 1.74 0.36 8.29
CA PHE A 159 1.93 0.55 9.73
C PHE A 159 2.67 1.85 10.04
N PRO A 160 2.30 2.53 11.13
CA PRO A 160 3.06 3.68 11.62
C PRO A 160 4.41 3.25 12.22
N ASP A 161 5.27 4.22 12.44
CA ASP A 161 6.55 4.07 13.14
C ASP A 161 7.45 2.99 12.53
N PHE A 162 7.79 1.97 13.31
CA PHE A 162 8.64 0.88 12.88
C PHE A 162 7.83 -0.34 12.47
N SER A 163 8.18 -0.91 11.33
CA SER A 163 7.55 -2.12 10.80
C SER A 163 8.56 -3.16 10.33
N VAL A 164 8.19 -4.42 10.48
CA VAL A 164 9.01 -5.58 10.09
C VAL A 164 8.28 -6.38 9.02
N TRP A 165 9.00 -6.75 7.98
CA TRP A 165 8.53 -7.66 6.95
C TRP A 165 9.58 -8.74 6.68
N GLY A 166 9.16 -9.99 6.72
CA GLY A 166 9.99 -11.17 6.59
C GLY A 166 10.15 -11.92 7.90
N LYS A 167 10.43 -13.21 7.79
CA LYS A 167 10.72 -14.08 8.93
C LYS A 167 12.07 -13.73 9.55
N SER A 168 12.13 -13.72 10.88
CA SER A 168 13.33 -13.42 11.66
C SER A 168 13.42 -14.33 12.88
N THR A 169 14.61 -14.76 13.22
CA THR A 169 14.89 -15.50 14.47
C THR A 169 14.71 -14.62 15.72
N HIS A 170 14.85 -13.30 15.56
CA HIS A 170 14.76 -12.34 16.66
C HIS A 170 13.33 -11.80 16.88
N ILE A 171 12.46 -11.91 15.86
CA ILE A 171 11.07 -11.40 15.91
C ILE A 171 10.13 -12.53 15.51
N LYS A 172 9.64 -13.27 16.50
CA LYS A 172 8.81 -14.47 16.29
C LYS A 172 7.54 -14.22 15.45
N ALA A 173 6.96 -13.01 15.52
CA ALA A 173 5.77 -12.63 14.76
C ALA A 173 6.10 -12.24 13.30
N GLY A 174 7.38 -12.14 12.90
CA GLY A 174 7.80 -11.78 11.55
C GLY A 174 7.24 -12.75 10.50
N ASN A 175 6.79 -12.21 9.38
CA ASN A 175 6.08 -12.96 8.34
C ASN A 175 6.49 -12.50 6.94
N ASP A 176 6.64 -13.45 6.01
CA ASP A 176 7.00 -13.12 4.62
C ASP A 176 5.81 -12.61 3.81
N LYS A 177 4.59 -12.99 4.19
CA LYS A 177 3.37 -12.65 3.43
C LYS A 177 2.87 -11.23 3.68
N TYR A 178 3.11 -10.68 4.87
CA TYR A 178 2.71 -9.34 5.29
C TYR A 178 3.71 -8.77 6.29
N ALA A 179 3.75 -7.47 6.42
CA ALA A 179 4.49 -6.80 7.49
C ALA A 179 3.67 -6.74 8.78
N ILE A 180 4.35 -6.50 9.86
CA ILE A 180 3.76 -6.21 11.17
C ILE A 180 4.37 -4.93 11.73
N GLN A 181 3.64 -4.25 12.59
CA GLN A 181 4.25 -3.21 13.42
C GLN A 181 5.33 -3.85 14.31
N TYR A 182 6.43 -3.16 14.53
CA TYR A 182 7.51 -3.68 15.38
C TYR A 182 6.98 -3.94 16.80
N PRO A 183 7.08 -5.19 17.31
CA PRO A 183 6.32 -5.60 18.50
C PRO A 183 7.00 -5.24 19.82
N ASN A 184 8.26 -4.84 19.80
CA ASN A 184 9.04 -4.59 21.00
C ASN A 184 9.17 -3.08 21.28
N LYS A 185 9.43 -2.74 22.54
CA LYS A 185 9.86 -1.38 22.87
C LYS A 185 11.28 -1.16 22.34
N PHE A 186 11.51 0.02 21.76
CA PHE A 186 12.87 0.47 21.41
C PHE A 186 13.36 1.50 22.41
N ASN A 187 14.66 1.75 22.42
CA ASN A 187 15.26 2.80 23.23
C ASN A 187 14.66 4.16 22.86
N SER A 188 14.48 5.03 23.83
CA SER A 188 14.00 6.41 23.64
C SER A 188 14.78 7.19 22.58
N ASP A 189 16.05 6.88 22.37
CA ASP A 189 16.92 7.50 21.36
C ASP A 189 16.38 7.34 19.92
N PHE A 190 15.53 6.34 19.68
CA PHE A 190 14.86 6.12 18.39
C PHE A 190 13.58 6.91 18.20
N ASN A 191 13.09 7.62 19.23
CA ASN A 191 11.84 8.42 19.12
C ASN A 191 12.05 9.69 18.30
N ASP A 192 13.28 10.22 18.27
CA ASP A 192 13.61 11.50 17.63
C ASP A 192 14.43 11.31 16.35
N LEU A 193 14.31 10.15 15.69
CA LEU A 193 14.95 9.91 14.40
C LEU A 193 14.45 10.90 13.35
N GLN A 194 15.38 11.58 12.70
CA GLN A 194 15.11 12.49 11.60
C GLN A 194 15.74 11.93 10.32
N ASP A 195 15.01 12.05 9.23
CA ASP A 195 15.49 11.72 7.90
C ASP A 195 15.50 12.98 7.04
N SER A 196 16.64 13.28 6.44
CA SER A 196 16.80 14.44 5.56
C SER A 196 17.04 13.97 4.13
N ILE A 197 16.16 14.39 3.22
CA ILE A 197 16.24 14.03 1.80
C ILE A 197 16.82 15.22 1.04
N LEU A 198 17.99 15.03 0.45
CA LEU A 198 18.63 15.99 -0.42
C LEU A 198 18.10 15.77 -1.85
N ILE A 199 17.45 16.80 -2.39
CA ILE A 199 16.98 16.81 -3.79
C ILE A 199 18.02 17.60 -4.58
N VAL A 200 18.65 16.94 -5.56
CA VAL A 200 19.68 17.53 -6.44
C VAL A 200 19.12 17.72 -7.84
#